data_03e03a173a911d794886b2928207e03e
#
_entry.id   03e03a173a911d794886b2928207e03e
#
_cell.length_a   1.000
_cell.length_b   1.000
_cell.length_c   1.000
_cell.angle_alpha   90.00
_cell.angle_beta   90.00
_cell.angle_gamma   90.00
#
_symmetry.space_group_name_H-M   'P 1'
#
loop_
_entity.id
_entity.type
_entity.pdbx_description
1 polymer ?
#
loop_
_entity_poly.entity_id
_entity_poly.type
_entity_poly.pdbx_seq_one_letter_code
_entity_poly.pdbx_strand_id
1 'polypeptide(L)'
;MFYQGHFDVIVVGGGHAGTEAALAAARMGQRTLLLTHNIETLGQMSCNPAIGGIGKGHLVKEIDALGGLMARAIDRAGIQFRILNASKGPAVRATRAQADRVLYRQAVRSVLENTPNLTLFQQAVDDLLVEQDRVVGVITQMGLKFQARAVVLTVGTFLGGRIHIGLSNYEGGRAGDPPANALSRRLRDLPFRVDRLKTGTPPRIDGNSIDYSVLENQPGDDPVPVFSYLGCAAEHPQQVVCHITHTTEQTHDIIRGGLDRSPMYSGVIEGVGPRYCPSIEDKVMRFAERNSHQIFVEPEGLTTNEVYPNGISTSLPFDVQYEFVRSIKGFENAHITRPGYAIEYDYFDPQDLKPSLETKYMQGLFFAGQINGTTGYEEAAAQGLIAGMNAALQVQDKESWSPRRDEAYIGVLIDDLITCGTQEPYRMFTSRAEYRLMLREDNADLRLTETGRKLGLVDDERWRIFDTKRHAIETESQRLRDTWVRPETLDSTVATRVLGQSLSRESNLLDLLRRPDVTYRGLMTLPGVDSVISDDKVAEQVEIQAKYSGYIQRQQDEIARQRRHADSVIPAEFDYHVVKGLSAEVQEKLLRVRPETVGQASRIPGVTPAAISLLLVYLKKNKCHEEQKRA
;
A
#
# COMPACT_ATOMS: atom_id res chain seq x y z
N MET A 1 -9.37 -33.47 14.53
CA MET A 1 -10.82 -33.49 14.17
C MET A 1 -11.02 -32.56 13.00
N PHE A 2 -11.77 -32.98 11.96
CA PHE A 2 -12.14 -32.06 10.88
C PHE A 2 -13.37 -31.23 11.30
N TYR A 3 -13.33 -29.92 10.95
CA TYR A 3 -14.49 -29.05 11.11
C TYR A 3 -15.60 -29.47 10.13
N GLN A 4 -16.83 -29.48 10.62
CA GLN A 4 -17.99 -29.84 9.79
C GLN A 4 -18.39 -28.62 8.93
N GLY A 5 -17.78 -28.48 7.79
CA GLY A 5 -18.04 -27.41 6.83
C GLY A 5 -16.90 -27.31 5.83
N HIS A 6 -17.23 -26.99 4.59
CA HIS A 6 -16.24 -26.78 3.55
C HIS A 6 -16.17 -25.28 3.23
N PHE A 7 -14.96 -24.76 3.17
CA PHE A 7 -14.68 -23.42 2.72
C PHE A 7 -14.03 -23.48 1.34
N ASP A 8 -14.22 -22.44 0.57
CA ASP A 8 -13.58 -22.30 -0.73
C ASP A 8 -12.23 -21.64 -0.57
N VAL A 9 -12.15 -20.61 0.29
CA VAL A 9 -10.93 -19.86 0.62
C VAL A 9 -10.76 -19.76 2.13
N ILE A 10 -9.56 -20.02 2.64
CA ILE A 10 -9.17 -19.73 4.03
C ILE A 10 -8.15 -18.60 4.03
N VAL A 11 -8.37 -17.59 4.85
CA VAL A 11 -7.42 -16.50 5.10
C VAL A 11 -6.90 -16.62 6.53
N VAL A 12 -5.59 -16.62 6.71
CA VAL A 12 -4.91 -16.72 8.01
C VAL A 12 -4.29 -15.40 8.39
N GLY A 13 -4.78 -14.78 9.46
CA GLY A 13 -4.35 -13.49 9.98
C GLY A 13 -5.38 -12.39 9.77
N GLY A 14 -5.69 -11.65 10.84
CA GLY A 14 -6.72 -10.59 10.88
C GLY A 14 -6.15 -9.16 10.74
N GLY A 15 -4.93 -8.99 10.20
CA GLY A 15 -4.35 -7.69 9.89
C GLY A 15 -4.90 -7.08 8.59
N HIS A 16 -4.30 -5.96 8.14
CA HIS A 16 -4.79 -5.23 6.95
C HIS A 16 -4.80 -6.07 5.66
N ALA A 17 -3.82 -6.96 5.47
CA ALA A 17 -3.83 -7.89 4.35
C ALA A 17 -4.96 -8.91 4.46
N GLY A 18 -5.15 -9.51 5.63
CA GLY A 18 -6.15 -10.55 5.83
C GLY A 18 -7.58 -10.03 5.74
N THR A 19 -7.84 -8.83 6.25
CA THR A 19 -9.17 -8.20 6.17
C THR A 19 -9.56 -7.92 4.72
N GLU A 20 -8.66 -7.37 3.91
CA GLU A 20 -8.92 -7.14 2.48
C GLU A 20 -9.02 -8.44 1.68
N ALA A 21 -8.17 -9.44 1.97
CA ALA A 21 -8.22 -10.73 1.30
C ALA A 21 -9.53 -11.48 1.56
N ALA A 22 -9.98 -11.50 2.83
CA ALA A 22 -11.21 -12.14 3.21
C ALA A 22 -12.44 -11.47 2.59
N LEU A 23 -12.48 -10.14 2.59
CA LEU A 23 -13.56 -9.38 1.96
C LEU A 23 -13.58 -9.56 0.44
N ALA A 24 -12.43 -9.57 -0.22
CA ALA A 24 -12.36 -9.78 -1.67
C ALA A 24 -12.93 -11.15 -2.05
N ALA A 25 -12.49 -12.22 -1.39
CA ALA A 25 -12.97 -13.58 -1.68
C ALA A 25 -14.47 -13.73 -1.39
N ALA A 26 -14.96 -13.21 -0.25
CA ALA A 26 -16.35 -13.28 0.14
C ALA A 26 -17.28 -12.50 -0.81
N ARG A 27 -16.89 -11.29 -1.23
CA ARG A 27 -17.65 -10.48 -2.21
C ARG A 27 -17.75 -11.12 -3.58
N MET A 28 -16.73 -11.88 -3.97
CA MET A 28 -16.75 -12.70 -5.20
C MET A 28 -17.56 -13.99 -5.05
N GLY A 29 -18.31 -14.14 -3.95
CA GLY A 29 -19.25 -15.24 -3.71
C GLY A 29 -18.62 -16.52 -3.15
N GLN A 30 -17.34 -16.49 -2.71
CA GLN A 30 -16.69 -17.68 -2.15
C GLN A 30 -17.01 -17.81 -0.65
N ARG A 31 -17.28 -19.05 -0.21
CA ARG A 31 -17.38 -19.35 1.23
C ARG A 31 -16.01 -19.19 1.86
N THR A 32 -15.80 -18.09 2.56
CA THR A 32 -14.50 -17.65 3.07
C THR A 32 -14.45 -17.81 4.57
N LEU A 33 -13.35 -18.37 5.08
CA LEU A 33 -13.03 -18.43 6.49
C LEU A 33 -11.85 -17.50 6.79
N LEU A 34 -12.03 -16.56 7.72
CA LEU A 34 -10.93 -15.77 8.28
C LEU A 34 -10.56 -16.32 9.66
N LEU A 35 -9.37 -16.89 9.76
CA LEU A 35 -8.78 -17.38 11.01
C LEU A 35 -7.85 -16.31 11.61
N THR A 36 -8.08 -15.97 12.85
CA THR A 36 -7.23 -15.04 13.61
C THR A 36 -7.01 -15.55 15.03
N HIS A 37 -5.86 -15.27 15.62
CA HIS A 37 -5.61 -15.60 17.02
C HIS A 37 -6.47 -14.78 17.99
N ASN A 38 -6.96 -13.60 17.58
CA ASN A 38 -7.83 -12.75 18.39
C ASN A 38 -8.75 -11.88 17.51
N ILE A 39 -10.05 -12.10 17.61
CA ILE A 39 -11.09 -11.35 16.88
C ILE A 39 -11.12 -9.88 17.34
N GLU A 40 -10.81 -9.59 18.60
CA GLU A 40 -10.80 -8.22 19.14
C GLU A 40 -9.71 -7.33 18.50
N THR A 41 -8.74 -7.94 17.82
CA THR A 41 -7.61 -7.22 17.17
C THR A 41 -7.69 -7.21 15.65
N LEU A 42 -8.85 -7.52 15.05
CA LEU A 42 -9.07 -7.38 13.61
C LEU A 42 -8.81 -5.94 13.14
N GLY A 43 -8.00 -5.77 12.10
CA GLY A 43 -7.60 -4.46 11.60
C GLY A 43 -6.70 -3.63 12.53
N GLN A 44 -6.06 -4.25 13.54
CA GLN A 44 -5.22 -3.55 14.51
C GLN A 44 -4.05 -2.81 13.87
N MET A 45 -3.95 -1.51 14.14
CA MET A 45 -2.77 -0.70 13.84
C MET A 45 -1.69 -0.92 14.91
N SER A 46 -0.68 -1.72 14.62
CA SER A 46 0.35 -2.10 15.60
C SER A 46 1.43 -1.03 15.82
N CYS A 47 1.65 -0.18 14.82
CA CYS A 47 2.66 0.87 14.83
C CYS A 47 2.00 2.25 14.73
N ASN A 48 2.35 3.08 13.75
CA ASN A 48 1.78 4.41 13.55
C ASN A 48 0.25 4.35 13.35
N PRO A 49 -0.57 5.09 14.13
CA PRO A 49 -2.01 5.15 13.94
C PRO A 49 -2.39 6.08 12.78
N ALA A 50 -1.90 5.80 11.59
CA ALA A 50 -2.14 6.60 10.39
C ALA A 50 -2.24 5.75 9.13
N ILE A 51 -3.07 6.18 8.19
CA ILE A 51 -3.24 5.61 6.86
C ILE A 51 -2.90 6.67 5.82
N GLY A 52 -2.22 6.25 4.75
CA GLY A 52 -1.89 7.09 3.61
C GLY A 52 -0.52 7.78 3.72
N GLY A 53 -0.38 8.88 2.97
CA GLY A 53 0.88 9.57 2.76
C GLY A 53 1.46 9.32 1.36
N ILE A 54 2.63 9.89 1.08
CA ILE A 54 3.24 9.88 -0.26
C ILE A 54 3.47 8.46 -0.76
N GLY A 55 2.86 8.13 -1.91
CA GLY A 55 2.84 6.78 -2.50
C GLY A 55 1.82 5.84 -1.87
N LYS A 56 1.61 5.92 -0.57
CA LYS A 56 0.69 5.08 0.19
C LYS A 56 -0.77 5.48 0.01
N GLY A 57 -1.07 6.79 0.01
CA GLY A 57 -2.41 7.29 -0.29
C GLY A 57 -2.89 6.82 -1.67
N HIS A 58 -1.97 6.73 -2.65
CA HIS A 58 -2.27 6.18 -3.98
C HIS A 58 -2.74 4.71 -3.89
N LEU A 59 -2.05 3.88 -3.09
CA LEU A 59 -2.49 2.49 -2.85
C LEU A 59 -3.89 2.44 -2.21
N VAL A 60 -4.15 3.27 -1.19
CA VAL A 60 -5.47 3.33 -0.51
C VAL A 60 -6.59 3.67 -1.49
N LYS A 61 -6.36 4.65 -2.37
CA LYS A 61 -7.33 5.04 -3.40
C LYS A 61 -7.57 3.92 -4.42
N GLU A 62 -6.53 3.18 -4.80
CA GLU A 62 -6.65 2.04 -5.70
C GLU A 62 -7.35 0.84 -5.04
N ILE A 63 -7.06 0.56 -3.77
CA ILE A 63 -7.79 -0.42 -2.97
C ILE A 63 -9.28 -0.05 -2.91
N ASP A 64 -9.61 1.23 -2.64
CA ASP A 64 -10.99 1.71 -2.61
C ASP A 64 -11.67 1.57 -3.98
N ALA A 65 -11.00 1.96 -5.06
CA ALA A 65 -11.51 1.84 -6.43
C ALA A 65 -11.88 0.40 -6.81
N LEU A 66 -11.12 -0.58 -6.30
CA LEU A 66 -11.38 -2.01 -6.46
C LEU A 66 -12.38 -2.58 -5.43
N GLY A 67 -12.99 -1.73 -4.60
CA GLY A 67 -14.01 -2.17 -3.64
C GLY A 67 -13.46 -2.55 -2.26
N GLY A 68 -12.18 -2.27 -1.93
CA GLY A 68 -11.60 -2.53 -0.61
C GLY A 68 -12.20 -1.70 0.52
N LEU A 69 -11.83 -2.03 1.74
CA LEU A 69 -12.41 -1.46 2.96
C LEU A 69 -11.59 -0.30 3.54
N MET A 70 -10.26 -0.31 3.38
CA MET A 70 -9.34 0.56 4.15
C MET A 70 -9.72 2.04 4.09
N ALA A 71 -10.09 2.57 2.91
CA ALA A 71 -10.47 3.97 2.74
C ALA A 71 -11.77 4.32 3.48
N ARG A 72 -12.78 3.45 3.45
CA ARG A 72 -14.02 3.65 4.20
C ARG A 72 -13.83 3.55 5.70
N ALA A 73 -12.96 2.61 6.14
CA ALA A 73 -12.65 2.47 7.54
C ALA A 73 -11.92 3.69 8.11
N ILE A 74 -10.98 4.25 7.34
CA ILE A 74 -10.24 5.44 7.80
C ILE A 74 -11.10 6.72 7.75
N ASP A 75 -12.05 6.86 6.82
CA ASP A 75 -12.99 7.99 6.83
C ASP A 75 -13.87 7.98 8.11
N ARG A 76 -14.22 6.79 8.62
CA ARG A 76 -14.98 6.63 9.89
C ARG A 76 -14.14 6.72 11.17
N ALA A 77 -12.83 6.72 11.04
CA ALA A 77 -11.91 6.66 12.19
C ALA A 77 -10.84 7.75 12.17
N GLY A 78 -10.74 8.51 11.09
CA GLY A 78 -9.71 9.55 10.91
C GLY A 78 -10.02 10.78 11.75
N ILE A 79 -9.09 11.14 12.62
CA ILE A 79 -9.21 12.27 13.56
C ILE A 79 -8.39 13.49 13.14
N GLN A 80 -7.59 13.37 12.07
CA GLN A 80 -6.91 14.47 11.39
C GLN A 80 -6.61 14.05 9.96
N PHE A 81 -6.92 14.91 8.99
CA PHE A 81 -6.67 14.65 7.58
C PHE A 81 -5.80 15.75 6.97
N ARG A 82 -4.89 15.34 6.07
CA ARG A 82 -4.05 16.28 5.31
C ARG A 82 -3.77 15.76 3.90
N ILE A 83 -3.68 16.67 2.93
CA ILE A 83 -3.15 16.39 1.59
C ILE A 83 -1.68 16.81 1.56
N LEU A 84 -0.80 15.83 1.55
CA LEU A 84 0.64 16.06 1.42
C LEU A 84 0.98 16.46 -0.03
N ASN A 85 2.00 17.31 -0.20
CA ASN A 85 2.40 17.83 -1.51
C ASN A 85 1.28 18.57 -2.28
N ALA A 86 0.31 19.18 -1.61
CA ALA A 86 -0.82 19.87 -2.23
C ALA A 86 -0.37 20.90 -3.28
N SER A 87 0.73 21.63 -3.04
CA SER A 87 1.30 22.63 -3.93
C SER A 87 2.15 22.06 -5.08
N LYS A 88 2.49 20.76 -5.09
CA LYS A 88 3.40 20.14 -6.07
C LYS A 88 2.70 19.52 -7.28
N GLY A 89 1.38 19.62 -7.34
CA GLY A 89 0.58 19.10 -8.44
C GLY A 89 0.03 17.68 -8.25
N PRO A 90 -0.95 17.26 -9.08
CA PRO A 90 -1.79 16.08 -8.86
C PRO A 90 -1.01 14.75 -8.89
N ALA A 91 0.11 14.67 -9.61
CA ALA A 91 0.90 13.44 -9.75
C ALA A 91 1.56 12.95 -8.44
N VAL A 92 1.69 13.82 -7.44
CA VAL A 92 2.37 13.53 -6.17
C VAL A 92 1.59 13.97 -4.94
N ARG A 93 0.40 14.52 -5.11
CA ARG A 93 -0.53 14.77 -4.00
C ARG A 93 -0.87 13.46 -3.34
N ALA A 94 -0.92 13.45 -2.02
CA ALA A 94 -1.16 12.24 -1.27
C ALA A 94 -1.94 12.52 0.01
N THR A 95 -3.10 11.89 0.14
CA THR A 95 -3.95 11.98 1.31
C THR A 95 -3.33 11.18 2.45
N ARG A 96 -3.36 11.74 3.66
CA ARG A 96 -2.96 11.09 4.91
C ARG A 96 -3.98 11.40 6.00
N ALA A 97 -4.36 10.38 6.76
CA ALA A 97 -5.22 10.54 7.92
C ALA A 97 -4.59 9.91 9.16
N GLN A 98 -4.63 10.64 10.26
CA GLN A 98 -4.37 10.12 11.61
C GLN A 98 -5.62 9.41 12.09
N ALA A 99 -5.49 8.20 12.64
CA ALA A 99 -6.62 7.37 13.05
C ALA A 99 -6.81 7.33 14.56
N ASP A 100 -8.08 7.28 14.99
CA ASP A 100 -8.44 6.66 16.26
C ASP A 100 -8.40 5.14 16.08
N ARG A 101 -7.52 4.46 16.82
CA ARG A 101 -7.31 3.01 16.71
C ARG A 101 -8.54 2.18 17.07
N VAL A 102 -9.32 2.66 18.04
CA VAL A 102 -10.52 1.96 18.51
C VAL A 102 -11.61 2.06 17.46
N LEU A 103 -11.87 3.26 16.94
CA LEU A 103 -12.85 3.49 15.89
C LEU A 103 -12.48 2.74 14.61
N TYR A 104 -11.19 2.71 14.22
CA TYR A 104 -10.74 1.98 13.04
C TYR A 104 -11.00 0.47 13.15
N ARG A 105 -10.64 -0.15 14.29
CA ARG A 105 -10.94 -1.57 14.54
C ARG A 105 -12.44 -1.86 14.54
N GLN A 106 -13.24 -0.99 15.15
CA GLN A 106 -14.70 -1.13 15.17
C GLN A 106 -15.29 -1.07 13.76
N ALA A 107 -14.82 -0.11 12.93
CA ALA A 107 -15.24 0.02 11.54
C ALA A 107 -14.89 -1.24 10.73
N VAL A 108 -13.66 -1.75 10.86
CA VAL A 108 -13.20 -2.97 10.18
C VAL A 108 -14.01 -4.20 10.64
N ARG A 109 -14.11 -4.41 11.95
CA ARG A 109 -14.82 -5.55 12.53
C ARG A 109 -16.29 -5.58 12.14
N SER A 110 -16.97 -4.43 12.23
CA SER A 110 -18.39 -4.34 11.86
C SER A 110 -18.65 -4.76 10.41
N VAL A 111 -17.76 -4.42 9.48
CA VAL A 111 -17.89 -4.83 8.08
C VAL A 111 -17.64 -6.33 7.93
N LEU A 112 -16.59 -6.87 8.56
CA LEU A 112 -16.27 -8.30 8.47
C LEU A 112 -17.39 -9.19 9.02
N GLU A 113 -17.93 -8.84 10.18
CA GLU A 113 -19.01 -9.62 10.83
C GLU A 113 -20.33 -9.61 10.04
N ASN A 114 -20.56 -8.59 9.22
CA ASN A 114 -21.79 -8.43 8.44
C ASN A 114 -21.61 -8.72 6.92
N THR A 115 -20.46 -9.23 6.51
CA THR A 115 -20.21 -9.55 5.10
C THR A 115 -20.76 -10.95 4.77
N PRO A 116 -21.66 -11.10 3.79
CA PRO A 116 -22.12 -12.40 3.32
C PRO A 116 -20.95 -13.29 2.88
N ASN A 117 -21.10 -14.61 3.05
CA ASN A 117 -20.10 -15.63 2.72
C ASN A 117 -18.80 -15.57 3.53
N LEU A 118 -18.69 -14.71 4.54
CA LEU A 118 -17.52 -14.61 5.42
C LEU A 118 -17.83 -15.19 6.80
N THR A 119 -17.00 -16.13 7.24
CA THR A 119 -17.03 -16.70 8.59
C THR A 119 -15.75 -16.32 9.32
N LEU A 120 -15.88 -15.80 10.54
CA LEU A 120 -14.76 -15.49 11.43
C LEU A 120 -14.57 -16.62 12.43
N PHE A 121 -13.32 -17.03 12.68
CA PHE A 121 -13.03 -18.04 13.69
C PHE A 121 -11.74 -17.69 14.46
N GLN A 122 -11.83 -17.68 15.78
CA GLN A 122 -10.70 -17.34 16.64
C GLN A 122 -9.89 -18.58 16.99
N GLN A 123 -8.82 -18.81 16.26
CA GLN A 123 -7.76 -19.77 16.57
C GLN A 123 -6.48 -19.40 15.83
N ALA A 124 -5.33 -19.63 16.44
CA ALA A 124 -4.03 -19.59 15.76
C ALA A 124 -3.90 -20.79 14.82
N VAL A 125 -3.26 -20.61 13.69
CA VAL A 125 -2.91 -21.66 12.73
C VAL A 125 -1.46 -22.09 12.97
N ASP A 126 -1.25 -23.37 13.18
CA ASP A 126 0.07 -23.96 13.45
C ASP A 126 0.65 -24.73 12.27
N ASP A 127 -0.21 -25.23 11.35
CA ASP A 127 0.23 -26.07 10.24
C ASP A 127 -0.67 -25.96 9.01
N LEU A 128 -0.18 -26.43 7.87
CA LEU A 128 -0.88 -26.53 6.61
C LEU A 128 -1.24 -27.98 6.30
N LEU A 129 -2.44 -28.22 5.79
CA LEU A 129 -2.80 -29.49 5.16
C LEU A 129 -2.29 -29.45 3.72
N VAL A 130 -1.39 -30.37 3.39
CA VAL A 130 -0.73 -30.44 2.08
C VAL A 130 -0.94 -31.82 1.50
N GLU A 131 -1.35 -31.89 0.23
CA GLU A 131 -1.45 -33.11 -0.57
C GLU A 131 -0.58 -32.91 -1.82
N GLN A 132 0.52 -33.64 -1.90
CA GLN A 132 1.57 -33.44 -2.91
C GLN A 132 2.08 -31.97 -2.90
N ASP A 133 1.95 -31.25 -4.01
CA ASP A 133 2.36 -29.86 -4.16
C ASP A 133 1.18 -28.87 -4.03
N ARG A 134 0.10 -29.28 -3.33
CA ARG A 134 -1.11 -28.47 -3.17
C ARG A 134 -1.49 -28.32 -1.70
N VAL A 135 -1.83 -27.09 -1.30
CA VAL A 135 -2.48 -26.83 -0.02
C VAL A 135 -3.96 -27.13 -0.13
N VAL A 136 -4.49 -27.91 0.82
CA VAL A 136 -5.90 -28.32 0.89
C VAL A 136 -6.58 -27.88 2.19
N GLY A 137 -5.90 -27.07 3.01
CA GLY A 137 -6.44 -26.53 4.24
C GLY A 137 -5.39 -26.18 5.29
N VAL A 138 -5.84 -26.02 6.53
CA VAL A 138 -5.00 -25.62 7.67
C VAL A 138 -5.33 -26.43 8.91
N ILE A 139 -4.37 -26.47 9.86
CA ILE A 139 -4.51 -27.06 11.18
C ILE A 139 -4.30 -25.96 12.23
N THR A 140 -5.25 -25.82 13.14
CA THR A 140 -5.13 -24.85 14.24
C THR A 140 -4.33 -25.41 15.40
N GLN A 141 -3.93 -24.54 16.32
CA GLN A 141 -3.18 -24.86 17.53
C GLN A 141 -3.85 -25.96 18.39
N MET A 142 -5.19 -26.01 18.43
CA MET A 142 -5.92 -27.07 19.13
C MET A 142 -6.14 -28.34 18.29
N GLY A 143 -5.52 -28.44 17.10
CA GLY A 143 -5.61 -29.60 16.22
C GLY A 143 -6.88 -29.68 15.39
N LEU A 144 -7.69 -28.62 15.33
CA LEU A 144 -8.86 -28.55 14.46
C LEU A 144 -8.41 -28.32 13.01
N LYS A 145 -8.95 -29.13 12.09
CA LYS A 145 -8.59 -29.11 10.66
C LYS A 145 -9.71 -28.47 9.85
N PHE A 146 -9.36 -27.44 9.08
CA PHE A 146 -10.25 -26.79 8.11
C PHE A 146 -9.77 -27.09 6.70
N GLN A 147 -10.71 -27.46 5.81
CA GLN A 147 -10.42 -27.74 4.40
C GLN A 147 -10.83 -26.57 3.52
N ALA A 148 -10.01 -26.27 2.50
CA ALA A 148 -10.30 -25.30 1.47
C ALA A 148 -9.51 -25.59 0.19
N ARG A 149 -9.97 -25.02 -0.94
CA ARG A 149 -9.26 -25.11 -2.24
C ARG A 149 -8.10 -24.10 -2.34
N ALA A 150 -8.14 -23.01 -1.57
CA ALA A 150 -7.09 -22.00 -1.52
C ALA A 150 -6.88 -21.47 -0.09
N VAL A 151 -5.63 -21.16 0.25
CA VAL A 151 -5.22 -20.59 1.54
C VAL A 151 -4.39 -19.34 1.30
N VAL A 152 -4.73 -18.23 1.97
CA VAL A 152 -4.01 -16.96 1.93
C VAL A 152 -3.36 -16.72 3.28
N LEU A 153 -2.04 -16.69 3.35
CA LEU A 153 -1.28 -16.39 4.57
C LEU A 153 -0.96 -14.89 4.67
N THR A 154 -1.39 -14.27 5.77
CA THR A 154 -1.22 -12.83 6.02
C THR A 154 -0.70 -12.55 7.43
N VAL A 155 0.22 -13.35 7.89
CA VAL A 155 0.60 -13.53 9.31
C VAL A 155 1.46 -12.40 9.91
N GLY A 156 1.94 -11.45 9.13
CA GLY A 156 2.61 -10.25 9.62
C GLY A 156 3.88 -10.54 10.43
N THR A 157 4.12 -9.77 11.50
CA THR A 157 5.30 -9.87 12.38
C THR A 157 5.27 -11.09 13.32
N PHE A 158 4.29 -11.98 13.18
CA PHE A 158 4.08 -13.10 14.11
C PHE A 158 4.96 -14.32 13.77
N LEU A 159 5.38 -14.50 12.51
CA LEU A 159 6.23 -15.63 12.09
C LEU A 159 7.60 -15.55 12.73
N GLY A 160 7.91 -16.48 13.64
CA GLY A 160 9.17 -16.49 14.36
C GLY A 160 9.46 -15.18 15.09
N GLY A 161 8.39 -14.47 15.52
CA GLY A 161 8.47 -13.13 16.07
C GLY A 161 9.25 -13.06 17.37
N ARG A 162 10.21 -12.12 17.48
CA ARG A 162 11.01 -11.84 18.67
C ARG A 162 11.08 -10.35 18.92
N ILE A 163 10.70 -9.94 20.13
CA ILE A 163 10.70 -8.55 20.59
C ILE A 163 12.01 -8.28 21.33
N HIS A 164 12.61 -7.11 21.06
CA HIS A 164 13.86 -6.65 21.66
C HIS A 164 13.69 -5.28 22.30
N ILE A 165 14.14 -5.16 23.56
CA ILE A 165 14.24 -3.90 24.32
C ILE A 165 15.61 -3.90 24.98
N GLY A 166 16.56 -3.13 24.45
CA GLY A 166 17.97 -3.28 24.80
C GLY A 166 18.43 -4.71 24.52
N LEU A 167 19.23 -5.27 25.40
CA LEU A 167 19.74 -6.65 25.31
C LEU A 167 18.71 -7.71 25.74
N SER A 168 17.57 -7.27 26.35
CA SER A 168 16.49 -8.18 26.71
C SER A 168 15.64 -8.50 25.49
N ASN A 169 15.27 -9.77 25.32
CA ASN A 169 14.38 -10.21 24.27
C ASN A 169 13.43 -11.31 24.75
N TYR A 170 12.30 -11.43 24.06
CA TYR A 170 11.32 -12.48 24.28
C TYR A 170 10.52 -12.77 23.03
N GLU A 171 9.92 -13.95 22.95
CA GLU A 171 9.08 -14.36 21.84
C GLU A 171 7.74 -13.59 21.86
N GLY A 172 7.34 -13.06 20.72
CA GLY A 172 6.08 -12.32 20.56
C GLY A 172 5.88 -11.87 19.13
N GLY A 173 4.63 -11.85 18.66
CA GLY A 173 4.26 -11.30 17.36
C GLY A 173 4.06 -9.79 17.39
N ARG A 174 3.65 -9.30 18.55
CA ARG A 174 3.46 -7.89 18.94
C ARG A 174 3.48 -7.85 20.46
N ALA A 175 3.77 -6.69 21.08
CA ALA A 175 3.73 -6.58 22.52
C ALA A 175 2.35 -7.00 23.08
N GLY A 176 2.35 -8.04 23.92
CA GLY A 176 1.16 -8.64 24.50
C GLY A 176 0.50 -9.75 23.66
N ASP A 177 0.99 -10.04 22.46
CA ASP A 177 0.46 -11.11 21.60
C ASP A 177 1.51 -12.21 21.34
N PRO A 178 1.11 -13.50 21.36
CA PRO A 178 2.02 -14.62 21.13
C PRO A 178 2.54 -14.66 19.68
N PRO A 179 3.71 -15.27 19.41
CA PRO A 179 4.21 -15.49 18.06
C PRO A 179 3.55 -16.71 17.41
N ALA A 180 3.67 -16.84 16.09
CA ALA A 180 3.27 -18.01 15.30
C ALA A 180 4.51 -18.90 14.99
N ASN A 181 5.15 -19.46 16.01
CA ASN A 181 6.40 -20.23 15.87
C ASN A 181 6.19 -21.60 15.22
N ALA A 182 5.06 -22.26 15.45
CA ALA A 182 4.78 -23.57 14.83
C ALA A 182 4.61 -23.42 13.32
N LEU A 183 3.81 -22.46 12.88
CA LEU A 183 3.63 -22.15 11.46
C LEU A 183 4.94 -21.67 10.80
N SER A 184 5.76 -20.87 11.51
CA SER A 184 7.08 -20.46 11.02
C SER A 184 7.97 -21.67 10.73
N ARG A 185 8.10 -22.61 11.68
CA ARG A 185 8.85 -23.86 11.46
C ARG A 185 8.32 -24.64 10.27
N ARG A 186 6.99 -24.81 10.19
CA ARG A 186 6.37 -25.54 9.08
C ARG A 186 6.70 -24.92 7.71
N LEU A 187 6.64 -23.61 7.59
CA LEU A 187 6.94 -22.91 6.33
C LEU A 187 8.43 -23.00 5.96
N ARG A 188 9.33 -23.07 6.95
CA ARG A 188 10.77 -23.27 6.71
C ARG A 188 11.10 -24.68 6.19
N ASP A 189 10.25 -25.67 6.47
CA ASP A 189 10.39 -27.03 5.94
C ASP A 189 9.93 -27.16 4.48
N LEU A 190 9.27 -26.10 3.93
CA LEU A 190 8.83 -26.04 2.55
C LEU A 190 9.90 -25.36 1.67
N PRO A 191 9.88 -25.53 0.33
CA PRO A 191 10.95 -25.08 -0.56
C PRO A 191 10.97 -23.55 -0.79
N PHE A 192 10.62 -22.75 0.22
CA PHE A 192 10.64 -21.30 0.17
C PHE A 192 11.95 -20.74 0.71
N ARG A 193 12.41 -19.66 0.10
CA ARG A 193 13.53 -18.88 0.62
C ARG A 193 13.05 -17.97 1.74
N VAL A 194 13.61 -18.17 2.92
CA VAL A 194 13.24 -17.41 4.13
C VAL A 194 14.45 -16.63 4.63
N ASP A 195 14.18 -15.43 5.12
CA ASP A 195 15.14 -14.59 5.82
C ASP A 195 14.42 -13.78 6.90
N ARG A 196 15.12 -12.92 7.62
CA ARG A 196 14.56 -12.14 8.72
C ARG A 196 14.58 -10.65 8.44
N LEU A 197 13.48 -9.98 8.78
CA LEU A 197 13.38 -8.52 8.75
C LEU A 197 13.08 -7.98 10.15
N LYS A 198 13.41 -6.72 10.35
CA LYS A 198 13.15 -6.00 11.60
C LYS A 198 12.31 -4.77 11.34
N THR A 199 11.35 -4.52 12.22
CA THR A 199 10.68 -3.22 12.33
C THR A 199 10.71 -2.74 13.78
N GLY A 200 10.27 -1.51 14.05
CA GLY A 200 10.27 -0.95 15.40
C GLY A 200 9.12 0.01 15.64
N THR A 201 8.90 0.33 16.90
CA THR A 201 7.89 1.27 17.34
C THR A 201 8.46 2.20 18.43
N PRO A 202 8.01 3.46 18.52
CA PRO A 202 8.43 4.35 19.61
C PRO A 202 7.76 3.98 20.93
N PRO A 203 8.28 4.47 22.06
CA PRO A 203 7.56 4.44 23.32
C PRO A 203 6.21 5.16 23.17
N ARG A 204 5.22 4.77 23.97
CA ARG A 204 3.96 5.52 24.11
C ARG A 204 4.05 6.42 25.33
N ILE A 205 3.46 7.60 25.21
CA ILE A 205 3.50 8.64 26.25
C ILE A 205 2.08 8.97 26.69
N ASP A 206 1.89 9.16 28.00
CA ASP A 206 0.65 9.73 28.52
C ASP A 206 0.56 11.20 28.10
N GLY A 207 -0.42 11.55 27.29
CA GLY A 207 -0.66 12.90 26.80
C GLY A 207 -0.84 13.94 27.92
N ASN A 208 -1.34 13.53 29.10
CA ASN A 208 -1.47 14.42 30.25
C ASN A 208 -0.11 14.86 30.82
N SER A 209 0.96 14.15 30.51
CA SER A 209 2.33 14.46 30.95
C SER A 209 3.12 15.31 29.95
N ILE A 210 2.50 15.72 28.84
CA ILE A 210 3.12 16.53 27.78
C ILE A 210 2.73 18.00 27.98
N ASP A 211 3.71 18.90 27.89
CA ASP A 211 3.46 20.34 27.83
C ASP A 211 3.25 20.78 26.37
N TYR A 212 2.00 20.79 25.96
CA TYR A 212 1.62 21.21 24.60
C TYR A 212 1.81 22.72 24.34
N SER A 213 1.89 23.53 25.39
CA SER A 213 1.99 24.99 25.26
C SER A 213 3.28 25.44 24.56
N VAL A 214 4.32 24.63 24.60
CA VAL A 214 5.63 24.88 24.00
C VAL A 214 5.83 24.19 22.65
N LEU A 215 4.83 23.42 22.17
CA LEU A 215 4.87 22.67 20.92
C LEU A 215 4.23 23.45 19.77
N GLU A 216 4.66 23.15 18.54
CA GLU A 216 4.06 23.70 17.33
C GLU A 216 2.77 22.95 16.99
N ASN A 217 1.68 23.70 16.77
CA ASN A 217 0.39 23.13 16.35
C ASN A 217 0.42 22.71 14.88
N GLN A 218 -0.08 21.52 14.60
CA GLN A 218 -0.28 21.01 13.25
C GLN A 218 -1.75 20.63 13.03
N PRO A 219 -2.61 21.55 12.55
CA PRO A 219 -4.01 21.26 12.26
C PRO A 219 -4.15 20.37 11.03
N GLY A 220 -5.31 19.75 10.87
CA GLY A 220 -5.76 19.15 9.62
C GLY A 220 -6.04 20.20 8.54
N ASP A 221 -6.33 19.73 7.32
CA ASP A 221 -6.72 20.62 6.22
C ASP A 221 -8.19 21.03 6.35
N ASP A 222 -8.51 22.23 5.86
CA ASP A 222 -9.87 22.75 5.74
C ASP A 222 -10.09 23.23 4.29
N PRO A 223 -11.06 22.67 3.55
CA PRO A 223 -12.00 21.60 3.94
C PRO A 223 -11.31 20.25 4.20
N VAL A 224 -11.91 19.46 5.10
CA VAL A 224 -11.35 18.15 5.50
C VAL A 224 -11.39 17.18 4.31
N PRO A 225 -10.25 16.62 3.87
CA PRO A 225 -10.20 15.66 2.79
C PRO A 225 -10.93 14.34 3.12
N VAL A 226 -11.41 13.64 2.10
CA VAL A 226 -12.06 12.34 2.19
C VAL A 226 -11.26 11.29 1.42
N PHE A 227 -11.04 10.12 2.01
CA PHE A 227 -10.31 9.04 1.35
C PHE A 227 -11.17 8.27 0.35
N SER A 228 -12.31 7.73 0.79
CA SER A 228 -13.16 6.89 -0.06
C SER A 228 -13.89 7.70 -1.12
N TYR A 229 -14.03 7.12 -2.31
CA TYR A 229 -14.91 7.69 -3.35
C TYR A 229 -16.40 7.65 -2.95
N LEU A 230 -16.76 6.82 -1.97
CA LEU A 230 -18.10 6.72 -1.39
C LEU A 230 -18.29 7.58 -0.14
N GLY A 231 -17.20 8.10 0.43
CA GLY A 231 -17.22 8.82 1.71
C GLY A 231 -17.64 10.28 1.56
N CYS A 232 -18.06 10.86 2.67
CA CYS A 232 -18.28 12.29 2.81
C CYS A 232 -17.69 12.78 4.15
N ALA A 233 -17.35 14.09 4.23
CA ALA A 233 -16.75 14.67 5.43
C ALA A 233 -17.68 14.61 6.67
N ALA A 234 -18.99 14.47 6.47
CA ALA A 234 -19.95 14.31 7.57
C ALA A 234 -19.83 12.95 8.31
N GLU A 235 -19.18 11.97 7.71
CA GLU A 235 -18.91 10.66 8.36
C GLU A 235 -17.69 10.70 9.27
N HIS A 236 -16.86 11.73 9.19
CA HIS A 236 -15.64 11.85 9.99
C HIS A 236 -15.96 12.08 11.46
N PRO A 237 -15.21 11.46 12.38
CA PRO A 237 -15.30 11.79 13.80
C PRO A 237 -14.77 13.20 14.08
N GLN A 238 -14.83 13.59 15.36
CA GLN A 238 -14.25 14.86 15.80
C GLN A 238 -12.79 14.97 15.36
N GLN A 239 -12.44 16.10 14.73
CA GLN A 239 -11.08 16.38 14.29
C GLN A 239 -10.24 16.98 15.42
N VAL A 240 -8.98 16.58 15.51
CA VAL A 240 -8.02 17.04 16.52
C VAL A 240 -6.76 17.60 15.87
N VAL A 241 -6.00 18.35 16.66
CA VAL A 241 -4.69 18.91 16.25
C VAL A 241 -3.60 17.93 16.67
N CYS A 242 -2.66 17.64 15.78
CA CYS A 242 -1.36 17.06 16.14
C CYS A 242 -0.37 18.16 16.48
N HIS A 243 0.76 17.80 17.09
CA HIS A 243 1.80 18.75 17.45
C HIS A 243 3.15 18.31 16.90
N ILE A 244 4.09 19.24 16.83
CA ILE A 244 5.46 19.00 16.38
C ILE A 244 6.43 19.44 17.47
N THR A 245 7.44 18.60 17.71
CA THR A 245 8.62 18.92 18.49
C THR A 245 9.86 18.35 17.82
N HIS A 246 11.02 18.47 18.46
CA HIS A 246 12.29 18.06 17.90
C HIS A 246 13.20 17.45 18.97
N THR A 247 14.08 16.52 18.55
CA THR A 247 15.20 16.09 19.40
C THR A 247 16.20 17.24 19.56
N THR A 248 17.03 17.18 20.60
CA THR A 248 18.11 18.12 20.89
C THR A 248 19.47 17.44 20.82
N GLU A 249 20.57 18.20 20.90
CA GLU A 249 21.92 17.63 21.03
C GLU A 249 22.03 16.75 22.28
N GLN A 250 21.45 17.20 23.41
CA GLN A 250 21.39 16.39 24.63
C GLN A 250 20.69 15.05 24.39
N THR A 251 19.56 15.07 23.64
CA THR A 251 18.86 13.84 23.25
C THR A 251 19.79 12.90 22.46
N HIS A 252 20.56 13.46 21.52
CA HIS A 252 21.48 12.67 20.71
C HIS A 252 22.64 12.10 21.53
N ASP A 253 23.16 12.85 22.51
CA ASP A 253 24.25 12.37 23.39
C ASP A 253 23.80 11.21 24.29
N ILE A 254 22.58 11.30 24.85
CA ILE A 254 21.97 10.20 25.63
C ILE A 254 21.84 8.94 24.75
N ILE A 255 21.34 9.10 23.51
CA ILE A 255 21.19 7.99 22.57
C ILE A 255 22.54 7.38 22.21
N ARG A 256 23.57 8.19 21.93
CA ARG A 256 24.94 7.71 21.65
C ARG A 256 25.53 6.94 22.82
N GLY A 257 25.29 7.41 24.04
CA GLY A 257 25.73 6.74 25.26
C GLY A 257 25.08 5.37 25.54
N GLY A 258 23.95 5.08 24.88
CA GLY A 258 23.24 3.79 25.01
C GLY A 258 23.48 2.80 23.89
N LEU A 259 24.30 3.12 22.85
CA LEU A 259 24.46 2.30 21.65
C LEU A 259 25.09 0.93 21.90
N ASP A 260 25.95 0.81 22.87
CA ASP A 260 26.58 -0.46 23.29
C ASP A 260 25.56 -1.48 23.81
N ARG A 261 24.40 -1.01 24.25
CA ARG A 261 23.25 -1.81 24.72
C ARG A 261 22.11 -1.88 23.69
N SER A 262 22.30 -1.34 22.49
CA SER A 262 21.32 -1.45 21.40
C SER A 262 21.41 -2.84 20.76
N PRO A 263 20.31 -3.59 20.61
CA PRO A 263 20.33 -4.90 19.95
C PRO A 263 20.73 -4.84 18.47
N MET A 264 20.55 -3.67 17.83
CA MET A 264 21.00 -3.40 16.46
C MET A 264 22.52 -3.26 16.37
N TYR A 265 23.14 -2.53 17.30
CA TYR A 265 24.57 -2.21 17.27
C TYR A 265 25.43 -3.27 17.95
N SER A 266 24.84 -4.08 18.84
CA SER A 266 25.50 -5.23 19.47
C SER A 266 25.45 -6.52 18.64
N GLY A 267 24.75 -6.52 17.48
CA GLY A 267 24.64 -7.69 16.62
C GLY A 267 23.66 -8.76 17.11
N VAL A 268 22.80 -8.45 18.10
CA VAL A 268 21.76 -9.38 18.59
C VAL A 268 20.62 -9.54 17.59
N ILE A 269 20.29 -8.47 16.85
CA ILE A 269 19.33 -8.50 15.74
C ILE A 269 20.07 -8.84 14.46
N GLU A 270 19.67 -9.92 13.79
CA GLU A 270 20.18 -10.36 12.49
C GLU A 270 19.39 -9.70 11.34
N GLY A 271 18.12 -9.39 11.56
CA GLY A 271 17.20 -8.86 10.57
C GLY A 271 17.53 -7.43 10.13
N VAL A 272 17.39 -7.16 8.83
CA VAL A 272 17.57 -5.82 8.25
C VAL A 272 16.39 -4.92 8.57
N GLY A 273 16.67 -3.71 9.04
CA GLY A 273 15.65 -2.70 9.35
C GLY A 273 15.26 -1.83 8.14
N PRO A 274 14.09 -1.17 8.20
CA PRO A 274 13.61 -0.35 7.08
C PRO A 274 14.44 0.94 6.92
N ARG A 275 14.90 1.20 5.70
CA ARG A 275 15.67 2.39 5.34
C ARG A 275 14.89 3.70 5.56
N TYR A 276 13.58 3.67 5.36
CA TYR A 276 12.72 4.87 5.35
C TYR A 276 11.92 5.10 6.64
N CYS A 277 12.05 4.20 7.61
CA CYS A 277 11.58 4.39 8.98
C CYS A 277 12.68 3.90 9.92
N PRO A 278 13.88 4.51 9.87
CA PRO A 278 14.99 4.11 10.73
C PRO A 278 14.63 4.39 12.19
N SER A 279 15.22 3.64 13.08
CA SER A 279 15.17 3.94 14.51
C SER A 279 15.81 5.29 14.81
N ILE A 280 15.55 5.88 15.98
CA ILE A 280 16.16 7.16 16.32
C ILE A 280 17.67 7.03 16.46
N GLU A 281 18.16 5.92 16.98
CA GLU A 281 19.60 5.60 17.05
C GLU A 281 20.24 5.56 15.64
N ASP A 282 19.56 4.98 14.64
CA ASP A 282 20.03 4.99 13.26
C ASP A 282 20.07 6.41 12.66
N LYS A 283 19.06 7.25 12.97
CA LYS A 283 19.03 8.63 12.50
C LYS A 283 20.18 9.45 13.07
N VAL A 284 20.40 9.34 14.38
CA VAL A 284 21.47 10.05 15.09
C VAL A 284 22.85 9.67 14.57
N MET A 285 23.05 8.41 14.19
CA MET A 285 24.33 7.93 13.67
C MET A 285 24.53 8.25 12.18
N ARG A 286 23.50 8.03 11.35
CA ARG A 286 23.59 8.26 9.89
C ARG A 286 23.61 9.73 9.49
N PHE A 287 23.00 10.58 10.31
CA PHE A 287 22.91 12.04 10.07
C PHE A 287 23.52 12.79 11.25
N ALA A 288 24.75 12.41 11.60
CA ALA A 288 25.46 12.95 12.76
C ALA A 288 25.70 14.48 12.68
N GLU A 289 25.66 15.05 11.47
CA GLU A 289 25.73 16.49 11.23
C GLU A 289 24.46 17.26 11.59
N ARG A 290 23.33 16.55 11.82
CA ARG A 290 22.06 17.18 12.21
C ARG A 290 21.94 17.26 13.72
N ASN A 291 21.68 18.45 14.23
CA ASN A 291 21.51 18.68 15.66
C ASN A 291 20.08 18.40 16.15
N SER A 292 19.15 18.15 15.23
CA SER A 292 17.76 17.86 15.59
C SER A 292 17.05 17.00 14.55
N HIS A 293 16.09 16.20 15.01
CA HIS A 293 15.14 15.43 14.20
C HIS A 293 13.72 15.76 14.61
N GLN A 294 12.85 15.96 13.63
CA GLN A 294 11.46 16.28 13.85
C GLN A 294 10.69 15.07 14.42
N ILE A 295 9.79 15.37 15.34
CA ILE A 295 8.89 14.42 16.00
C ILE A 295 7.46 14.91 15.84
N PHE A 296 6.57 14.04 15.31
CA PHE A 296 5.14 14.31 15.30
C PHE A 296 4.50 13.70 16.53
N VAL A 297 3.81 14.52 17.30
CA VAL A 297 3.10 14.13 18.53
C VAL A 297 1.66 13.83 18.13
N GLU A 298 1.37 12.54 17.94
CA GLU A 298 0.14 12.06 17.31
C GLU A 298 -0.75 11.35 18.35
N PRO A 299 -1.98 11.84 18.61
CA PRO A 299 -2.93 11.14 19.46
C PRO A 299 -3.29 9.75 18.88
N GLU A 300 -3.43 8.73 19.73
CA GLU A 300 -3.86 7.40 19.30
C GLU A 300 -5.37 7.21 19.27
N GLY A 301 -6.14 8.19 19.70
CA GLY A 301 -7.61 8.17 19.68
C GLY A 301 -8.23 9.32 20.48
N LEU A 302 -9.56 9.42 20.39
CA LEU A 302 -10.37 10.45 21.04
C LEU A 302 -10.66 10.13 22.51
N THR A 303 -10.60 8.86 22.88
CA THR A 303 -10.98 8.36 24.22
C THR A 303 -9.79 7.79 25.00
N THR A 304 -8.58 8.01 24.51
CA THR A 304 -7.33 7.59 25.16
C THR A 304 -6.39 8.77 25.30
N ASN A 305 -5.59 8.77 26.38
CA ASN A 305 -4.52 9.73 26.57
C ASN A 305 -3.20 9.26 25.95
N GLU A 306 -3.15 8.07 25.33
CA GLU A 306 -1.93 7.59 24.67
C GLU A 306 -1.58 8.43 23.45
N VAL A 307 -0.32 8.84 23.39
CA VAL A 307 0.29 9.59 22.29
C VAL A 307 1.39 8.78 21.66
N TYR A 308 1.41 8.78 20.33
CA TYR A 308 2.44 8.19 19.49
C TYR A 308 3.45 9.27 19.05
N PRO A 309 4.66 9.32 19.61
CA PRO A 309 5.69 10.26 19.18
C PRO A 309 6.38 9.72 17.91
N ASN A 310 5.82 10.03 16.76
CA ASN A 310 6.30 9.54 15.47
C ASN A 310 7.66 10.17 15.13
N GLY A 311 8.65 9.34 14.91
CA GLY A 311 10.01 9.77 14.56
C GLY A 311 11.09 9.30 15.54
N ILE A 312 10.71 8.74 16.69
CA ILE A 312 11.62 8.22 17.72
C ILE A 312 11.42 6.73 18.01
N SER A 313 11.09 5.93 16.97
CA SER A 313 11.13 4.46 17.09
C SER A 313 12.50 4.02 17.60
N THR A 314 12.54 3.10 18.56
CA THR A 314 13.79 2.69 19.22
C THR A 314 13.73 1.28 19.72
N SER A 315 14.90 0.66 19.87
CA SER A 315 15.10 -0.61 20.58
C SER A 315 16.07 -0.48 21.76
N LEU A 316 16.47 0.72 22.11
CA LEU A 316 17.35 0.99 23.26
C LEU A 316 16.75 0.48 24.58
N PRO A 317 17.56 0.22 25.62
CA PRO A 317 17.09 -0.14 26.95
C PRO A 317 16.13 0.92 27.54
N PHE A 318 15.25 0.51 28.42
CA PHE A 318 14.20 1.39 28.96
C PHE A 318 14.75 2.60 29.72
N ASP A 319 15.85 2.45 30.45
CA ASP A 319 16.52 3.57 31.13
C ASP A 319 16.96 4.65 30.14
N VAL A 320 17.56 4.26 29.02
CA VAL A 320 17.96 5.18 27.95
C VAL A 320 16.72 5.80 27.30
N GLN A 321 15.67 5.01 27.05
CA GLN A 321 14.40 5.55 26.51
C GLN A 321 13.82 6.61 27.44
N TYR A 322 13.82 6.35 28.73
CA TYR A 322 13.29 7.28 29.74
C TYR A 322 14.06 8.61 29.74
N GLU A 323 15.39 8.55 29.69
CA GLU A 323 16.23 9.74 29.69
C GLU A 323 16.12 10.56 28.40
N PHE A 324 16.23 9.92 27.23
CA PHE A 324 16.19 10.67 25.98
C PHE A 324 14.79 11.25 25.69
N VAL A 325 13.70 10.54 26.04
CA VAL A 325 12.35 11.08 25.86
C VAL A 325 12.19 12.36 26.68
N ARG A 326 12.64 12.37 27.91
CA ARG A 326 12.52 13.52 28.81
C ARG A 326 13.49 14.68 28.51
N SER A 327 14.45 14.48 27.61
CA SER A 327 15.33 15.54 27.09
C SER A 327 14.70 16.30 25.91
N ILE A 328 13.53 15.85 25.41
CA ILE A 328 12.82 16.48 24.29
C ILE A 328 11.93 17.60 24.82
N LYS A 329 11.92 18.75 24.11
CA LYS A 329 11.12 19.92 24.47
C LYS A 329 9.63 19.56 24.55
N GLY A 330 9.00 19.86 25.69
CA GLY A 330 7.60 19.55 26.01
C GLY A 330 7.39 18.16 26.58
N PHE A 331 8.45 17.33 26.65
CA PHE A 331 8.41 15.97 27.21
C PHE A 331 9.18 15.84 28.53
N GLU A 332 9.61 16.93 29.14
CA GLU A 332 10.46 16.95 30.35
C GLU A 332 9.82 16.18 31.52
N ASN A 333 8.50 16.15 31.56
CA ASN A 333 7.71 15.41 32.57
C ASN A 333 7.02 14.16 31.99
N ALA A 334 7.40 13.73 30.77
CA ALA A 334 6.74 12.64 30.09
C ALA A 334 6.71 11.35 30.90
N HIS A 335 5.52 10.75 30.97
CA HIS A 335 5.30 9.41 31.49
C HIS A 335 5.18 8.42 30.34
N ILE A 336 6.10 7.46 30.29
CA ILE A 336 6.08 6.39 29.28
C ILE A 336 5.12 5.30 29.75
N THR A 337 4.02 5.10 29.01
CA THR A 337 3.03 4.05 29.30
C THR A 337 3.44 2.70 28.76
N ARG A 338 4.21 2.68 27.65
CA ARG A 338 4.76 1.47 27.03
C ARG A 338 6.16 1.76 26.46
N PRO A 339 7.14 0.90 26.66
CA PRO A 339 8.45 1.07 26.04
C PRO A 339 8.37 0.94 24.52
N GLY A 340 9.26 1.63 23.81
CA GLY A 340 9.57 1.33 22.42
C GLY A 340 10.28 -0.01 22.31
N TYR A 341 10.11 -0.70 21.19
CA TYR A 341 10.77 -1.99 20.94
C TYR A 341 11.02 -2.21 19.46
N ALA A 342 11.98 -3.07 19.15
CA ALA A 342 12.11 -3.68 17.85
C ALA A 342 11.45 -5.05 17.86
N ILE A 343 10.88 -5.43 16.72
CA ILE A 343 10.42 -6.79 16.46
C ILE A 343 11.11 -7.34 15.23
N GLU A 344 11.66 -8.52 15.36
CA GLU A 344 12.30 -9.30 14.32
C GLU A 344 11.42 -10.50 13.98
N TYR A 345 11.25 -10.79 12.69
CA TYR A 345 10.30 -11.79 12.20
C TYR A 345 10.73 -12.37 10.86
N ASP A 346 10.22 -13.57 10.54
CA ASP A 346 10.49 -14.24 9.28
C ASP A 346 9.70 -13.60 8.13
N TYR A 347 10.35 -13.42 6.98
CA TYR A 347 9.71 -13.14 5.72
C TYR A 347 10.20 -14.12 4.66
N PHE A 348 9.42 -14.25 3.59
CA PHE A 348 9.71 -15.14 2.47
C PHE A 348 10.01 -14.32 1.23
N ASP A 349 11.04 -14.74 0.47
CA ASP A 349 11.47 -14.01 -0.72
C ASP A 349 10.30 -13.91 -1.73
N PRO A 350 9.78 -12.70 -2.00
CA PRO A 350 8.63 -12.54 -2.87
C PRO A 350 8.92 -12.91 -4.33
N GLN A 351 10.17 -13.15 -4.73
CA GLN A 351 10.52 -13.74 -6.02
C GLN A 351 10.01 -15.19 -6.17
N ASP A 352 9.61 -15.84 -5.07
CA ASP A 352 8.96 -17.15 -5.09
C ASP A 352 7.44 -17.09 -5.38
N LEU A 353 6.91 -15.90 -5.69
CA LEU A 353 5.52 -15.67 -6.02
C LEU A 353 5.29 -15.40 -7.50
N LYS A 354 4.11 -15.79 -7.97
CA LYS A 354 3.53 -15.38 -9.26
C LYS A 354 2.94 -13.96 -9.16
N PRO A 355 2.60 -13.29 -10.27
CA PRO A 355 1.89 -12.00 -10.24
C PRO A 355 0.55 -12.04 -9.49
N SER A 356 -0.08 -13.20 -9.40
CA SER A 356 -1.30 -13.46 -8.61
C SER A 356 -1.08 -13.49 -7.10
N LEU A 357 0.18 -13.43 -6.64
CA LEU A 357 0.65 -13.69 -5.27
C LEU A 357 0.47 -15.15 -4.81
N GLU A 358 0.12 -16.08 -5.70
CA GLU A 358 0.25 -17.50 -5.46
C GLU A 358 1.73 -17.90 -5.44
N THR A 359 2.10 -18.82 -4.57
CA THR A 359 3.47 -19.34 -4.52
C THR A 359 3.79 -20.19 -5.76
N LYS A 360 5.04 -20.17 -6.23
CA LYS A 360 5.49 -20.94 -7.40
C LYS A 360 5.60 -22.45 -7.11
N TYR A 361 5.79 -22.83 -5.85
CA TYR A 361 6.09 -24.20 -5.44
C TYR A 361 4.89 -24.95 -4.84
N MET A 362 3.87 -24.23 -4.39
CA MET A 362 2.72 -24.83 -3.71
C MET A 362 1.41 -24.27 -4.29
N GLN A 363 0.68 -25.09 -5.01
CA GLN A 363 -0.59 -24.70 -5.61
C GLN A 363 -1.65 -24.40 -4.53
N GLY A 364 -2.43 -23.35 -4.74
CA GLY A 364 -3.48 -22.93 -3.82
C GLY A 364 -2.99 -22.19 -2.58
N LEU A 365 -1.68 -21.90 -2.46
CA LEU A 365 -1.10 -21.15 -1.37
C LEU A 365 -0.69 -19.74 -1.83
N PHE A 366 -1.24 -18.72 -1.19
CA PHE A 366 -1.01 -17.31 -1.48
C PHE A 366 -0.36 -16.62 -0.28
N PHE A 367 0.57 -15.68 -0.53
CA PHE A 367 1.18 -14.85 0.50
C PHE A 367 0.84 -13.38 0.28
N ALA A 368 0.49 -12.65 1.35
CA ALA A 368 0.22 -11.22 1.26
C ALA A 368 0.65 -10.45 2.52
N GLY A 369 1.18 -9.25 2.33
CA GLY A 369 1.61 -8.35 3.39
C GLY A 369 3.05 -8.55 3.82
N GLN A 370 3.33 -8.46 5.13
CA GLN A 370 4.69 -8.49 5.66
C GLN A 370 5.45 -9.78 5.41
N ILE A 371 4.75 -10.90 5.23
CA ILE A 371 5.37 -12.18 4.83
C ILE A 371 6.16 -12.06 3.53
N ASN A 372 5.83 -11.08 2.67
CA ASN A 372 6.50 -10.78 1.41
C ASN A 372 7.55 -9.65 1.54
N GLY A 373 7.93 -9.28 2.76
CA GLY A 373 8.95 -8.26 3.00
C GLY A 373 8.47 -6.81 2.90
N THR A 374 7.17 -6.53 2.98
CA THR A 374 6.64 -5.16 3.11
C THR A 374 6.38 -4.78 4.56
N THR A 375 6.35 -3.47 4.90
CA THR A 375 6.13 -3.01 6.29
C THR A 375 4.98 -2.01 6.45
N GLY A 376 4.30 -1.60 5.38
CA GLY A 376 3.19 -0.64 5.45
C GLY A 376 1.83 -1.32 5.49
N TYR A 377 0.85 -0.68 6.14
CA TYR A 377 -0.54 -1.15 6.19
C TYR A 377 -1.17 -1.16 4.80
N GLU A 378 -0.87 -0.14 4.00
CA GLU A 378 -1.40 0.08 2.67
C GLU A 378 -0.84 -0.95 1.67
N GLU A 379 0.45 -1.24 1.77
CA GLU A 379 1.11 -2.28 0.98
C GLU A 379 0.56 -3.66 1.34
N ALA A 380 0.28 -3.90 2.62
CA ALA A 380 -0.32 -5.15 3.08
C ALA A 380 -1.77 -5.30 2.58
N ALA A 381 -2.58 -4.24 2.69
CA ALA A 381 -3.96 -4.22 2.22
C ALA A 381 -4.05 -4.44 0.71
N ALA A 382 -3.20 -3.78 -0.08
CA ALA A 382 -3.13 -3.94 -1.53
C ALA A 382 -2.83 -5.40 -1.93
N GLN A 383 -1.81 -6.00 -1.30
CA GLN A 383 -1.47 -7.41 -1.54
C GLN A 383 -2.60 -8.34 -1.09
N GLY A 384 -3.22 -8.06 0.06
CA GLY A 384 -4.34 -8.85 0.57
C GLY A 384 -5.50 -8.89 -0.40
N LEU A 385 -5.92 -7.73 -0.92
CA LEU A 385 -6.99 -7.62 -1.90
C LEU A 385 -6.67 -8.45 -3.16
N ILE A 386 -5.47 -8.33 -3.71
CA ILE A 386 -5.07 -9.09 -4.91
C ILE A 386 -4.96 -10.59 -4.63
N ALA A 387 -4.39 -11.01 -3.52
CA ALA A 387 -4.27 -12.42 -3.16
C ALA A 387 -5.64 -13.07 -2.91
N GLY A 388 -6.53 -12.41 -2.16
CA GLY A 388 -7.89 -12.90 -1.89
C GLY A 388 -8.75 -13.00 -3.14
N MET A 389 -8.66 -12.00 -4.02
CA MET A 389 -9.31 -12.00 -5.32
C MET A 389 -8.79 -13.16 -6.20
N ASN A 390 -7.47 -13.36 -6.31
CA ASN A 390 -6.91 -14.43 -7.12
C ASN A 390 -7.17 -15.81 -6.53
N ALA A 391 -7.21 -15.95 -5.21
CA ALA A 391 -7.68 -17.17 -4.56
C ALA A 391 -9.13 -17.49 -4.97
N ALA A 392 -10.01 -16.49 -5.00
CA ALA A 392 -11.38 -16.65 -5.47
C ALA A 392 -11.47 -17.01 -6.96
N LEU A 393 -10.68 -16.36 -7.83
CA LEU A 393 -10.62 -16.68 -9.26
C LEU A 393 -10.16 -18.12 -9.49
N GLN A 394 -9.12 -18.57 -8.77
CA GLN A 394 -8.61 -19.94 -8.85
C GLN A 394 -9.67 -20.97 -8.43
N VAL A 395 -10.43 -20.69 -7.36
CA VAL A 395 -11.53 -21.55 -6.93
C VAL A 395 -12.67 -21.62 -7.96
N GLN A 396 -12.86 -20.53 -8.73
CA GLN A 396 -13.83 -20.48 -9.84
C GLN A 396 -13.27 -21.06 -11.15
N ASP A 397 -12.06 -21.59 -11.15
CA ASP A 397 -11.36 -22.09 -12.33
C ASP A 397 -11.22 -21.01 -13.44
N LYS A 398 -11.02 -19.73 -13.03
CA LYS A 398 -10.81 -18.58 -13.89
C LYS A 398 -9.34 -18.17 -13.91
N GLU A 399 -8.95 -17.47 -14.99
CA GLU A 399 -7.62 -16.89 -15.09
C GLU A 399 -7.34 -15.88 -13.99
N SER A 400 -6.11 -15.88 -13.47
CA SER A 400 -5.65 -14.91 -12.49
C SER A 400 -5.54 -13.51 -13.10
N TRP A 401 -5.72 -12.48 -12.27
CA TRP A 401 -5.54 -11.10 -12.66
C TRP A 401 -4.57 -10.37 -11.74
N SER A 402 -3.72 -9.55 -12.31
CA SER A 402 -2.88 -8.59 -11.59
C SER A 402 -2.76 -7.31 -12.42
N PRO A 403 -2.88 -6.12 -11.80
CA PRO A 403 -2.71 -4.89 -12.54
C PRO A 403 -1.25 -4.74 -12.98
N ARG A 404 -1.04 -4.12 -14.14
CA ARG A 404 0.29 -3.82 -14.64
C ARG A 404 0.84 -2.55 -14.00
N ARG A 405 2.15 -2.33 -14.13
CA ARG A 405 2.86 -1.14 -13.63
C ARG A 405 2.32 0.17 -14.22
N ASP A 406 1.77 0.15 -15.41
CA ASP A 406 1.18 1.31 -16.08
C ASP A 406 -0.32 1.50 -15.80
N GLU A 407 -0.92 0.57 -15.06
CA GLU A 407 -2.34 0.60 -14.67
C GLU A 407 -2.55 1.03 -13.21
N ALA A 408 -1.64 0.59 -12.31
CA ALA A 408 -1.80 0.85 -10.88
C ALA A 408 -0.47 0.85 -10.11
N TYR A 409 -0.42 1.62 -9.01
CA TYR A 409 0.64 1.49 -8.00
C TYR A 409 0.68 0.09 -7.37
N ILE A 410 -0.49 -0.58 -7.24
CA ILE A 410 -0.57 -1.99 -6.85
C ILE A 410 0.23 -2.86 -7.82
N GLY A 411 0.14 -2.58 -9.13
CA GLY A 411 0.95 -3.27 -10.15
C GLY A 411 2.44 -3.00 -10.01
N VAL A 412 2.83 -1.76 -9.71
CA VAL A 412 4.23 -1.40 -9.42
C VAL A 412 4.72 -2.16 -8.18
N LEU A 413 3.93 -2.19 -7.10
CA LEU A 413 4.24 -2.90 -5.86
C LEU A 413 4.50 -4.39 -6.11
N ILE A 414 3.57 -5.07 -6.75
CA ILE A 414 3.65 -6.53 -6.97
C ILE A 414 4.83 -6.85 -7.89
N ASP A 415 4.97 -6.13 -9.00
CA ASP A 415 6.05 -6.36 -9.94
C ASP A 415 7.44 -6.11 -9.32
N ASP A 416 7.62 -5.04 -8.53
CA ASP A 416 8.86 -4.80 -7.79
C ASP A 416 9.20 -5.96 -6.86
N LEU A 417 8.21 -6.47 -6.10
CA LEU A 417 8.40 -7.57 -5.18
C LEU A 417 8.84 -8.85 -5.89
N ILE A 418 8.12 -9.27 -6.91
CA ILE A 418 8.35 -10.57 -7.56
C ILE A 418 9.55 -10.57 -8.53
N THR A 419 9.99 -9.41 -9.02
CA THR A 419 11.13 -9.32 -9.94
C THR A 419 12.42 -8.90 -9.25
N CYS A 420 12.37 -7.88 -8.38
CA CYS A 420 13.55 -7.37 -7.69
C CYS A 420 13.82 -8.09 -6.36
N GLY A 421 12.78 -8.67 -5.74
CA GLY A 421 12.87 -9.17 -4.38
C GLY A 421 13.01 -8.05 -3.34
N THR A 422 13.28 -8.41 -2.09
CA THR A 422 13.48 -7.46 -1.01
C THR A 422 14.72 -7.83 -0.21
N GLN A 423 15.70 -6.92 -0.14
CA GLN A 423 16.84 -7.04 0.78
C GLN A 423 16.66 -6.19 2.04
N GLU A 424 15.71 -5.28 2.02
CA GLU A 424 15.27 -4.42 3.11
C GLU A 424 13.74 -4.28 3.04
N PRO A 425 13.03 -3.97 4.13
CA PRO A 425 11.58 -3.82 4.10
C PRO A 425 11.10 -2.87 3.01
N TYR A 426 10.30 -3.40 2.07
CA TYR A 426 9.80 -2.64 0.94
C TYR A 426 8.78 -1.59 1.38
N ARG A 427 8.85 -0.41 0.78
CA ARG A 427 7.90 0.68 0.96
C ARG A 427 7.60 1.36 -0.37
N MET A 428 6.31 1.67 -0.59
CA MET A 428 5.85 2.39 -1.77
C MET A 428 6.15 3.88 -1.67
N PHE A 429 6.70 4.43 -2.77
CA PHE A 429 6.91 5.85 -3.01
C PHE A 429 6.51 6.21 -4.43
N THR A 430 6.15 7.48 -4.66
CA THR A 430 5.82 7.97 -6.01
C THR A 430 7.00 7.89 -6.99
N SER A 431 8.23 7.87 -6.50
CA SER A 431 9.43 7.71 -7.33
C SER A 431 9.58 6.31 -7.95
N ARG A 432 8.87 5.29 -7.44
CA ARG A 432 8.89 3.94 -7.98
C ARG A 432 8.02 3.76 -9.23
N ALA A 433 7.05 4.66 -9.42
CA ALA A 433 6.15 4.62 -10.57
C ALA A 433 6.70 5.46 -11.72
N GLU A 434 6.94 4.83 -12.85
CA GLU A 434 7.42 5.45 -14.08
C GLU A 434 6.35 6.35 -14.69
N TYR A 435 5.07 5.96 -14.57
CA TYR A 435 3.92 6.63 -15.16
C TYR A 435 3.05 7.36 -14.13
N ARG A 436 3.68 7.95 -13.10
CA ARG A 436 2.98 8.59 -11.97
C ARG A 436 1.99 9.70 -12.35
N LEU A 437 2.13 10.32 -13.53
CA LEU A 437 1.17 11.30 -14.02
C LEU A 437 -0.16 10.63 -14.43
N MET A 438 -0.12 9.37 -14.85
CA MET A 438 -1.31 8.56 -15.13
C MET A 438 -1.87 7.92 -13.87
N LEU A 439 -1.00 7.56 -12.89
CA LEU A 439 -1.34 6.81 -11.69
C LEU A 439 -1.60 7.75 -10.50
N ARG A 440 -2.56 8.68 -10.61
CA ARG A 440 -2.86 9.65 -9.56
C ARG A 440 -3.89 9.12 -8.56
N GLU A 441 -3.93 9.70 -7.35
CA GLU A 441 -4.98 9.42 -6.36
C GLU A 441 -6.37 9.81 -6.86
N ASP A 442 -6.45 10.95 -7.54
CA ASP A 442 -7.71 11.55 -7.97
C ASP A 442 -8.43 10.75 -9.06
N ASN A 443 -7.72 9.89 -9.79
CA ASN A 443 -8.27 9.13 -10.93
C ASN A 443 -8.22 7.60 -10.74
N ALA A 444 -7.95 7.09 -9.56
CA ALA A 444 -7.84 5.64 -9.36
C ALA A 444 -9.16 4.92 -9.68
N ASP A 445 -10.30 5.53 -9.36
CA ASP A 445 -11.61 5.01 -9.72
C ASP A 445 -11.82 4.91 -11.24
N LEU A 446 -11.41 5.95 -11.99
CA LEU A 446 -11.52 5.96 -13.46
C LEU A 446 -10.63 4.87 -14.12
N ARG A 447 -9.57 4.43 -13.45
CA ARG A 447 -8.65 3.38 -13.94
C ARG A 447 -9.10 1.96 -13.57
N LEU A 448 -9.67 1.77 -12.37
CA LEU A 448 -9.77 0.44 -11.76
C LEU A 448 -11.20 -0.01 -11.43
N THR A 449 -12.17 0.90 -11.21
CA THR A 449 -13.51 0.52 -10.74
C THR A 449 -14.26 -0.35 -11.74
N GLU A 450 -14.13 -0.09 -13.03
CA GLU A 450 -14.75 -0.93 -14.06
C GLU A 450 -14.16 -2.35 -14.05
N THR A 451 -12.85 -2.48 -13.87
CA THR A 451 -12.19 -3.79 -13.72
C THR A 451 -12.65 -4.49 -12.44
N GLY A 452 -12.72 -3.76 -11.32
CA GLY A 452 -13.25 -4.30 -10.06
C GLY A 452 -14.70 -4.81 -10.19
N ARG A 453 -15.54 -4.11 -10.99
CA ARG A 453 -16.90 -4.55 -11.30
C ARG A 453 -16.93 -5.85 -12.09
N LYS A 454 -16.11 -5.96 -13.13
CA LYS A 454 -15.99 -7.18 -13.95
C LYS A 454 -15.49 -8.38 -13.15
N LEU A 455 -14.62 -8.16 -12.17
CA LEU A 455 -14.08 -9.18 -11.27
C LEU A 455 -15.05 -9.58 -10.14
N GLY A 456 -16.16 -8.84 -9.93
CA GLY A 456 -17.13 -9.10 -8.87
C GLY A 456 -16.77 -8.50 -7.50
N LEU A 457 -15.82 -7.59 -7.43
CA LEU A 457 -15.38 -6.90 -6.20
C LEU A 457 -16.23 -5.67 -5.88
N VAL A 458 -16.73 -4.99 -6.91
CA VAL A 458 -17.45 -3.72 -6.82
C VAL A 458 -18.96 -3.97 -6.82
N ASP A 459 -19.62 -3.51 -5.77
CA ASP A 459 -21.08 -3.59 -5.60
C ASP A 459 -21.85 -2.56 -6.44
N ASP A 460 -23.20 -2.63 -6.40
CA ASP A 460 -24.07 -1.77 -7.19
C ASP A 460 -24.03 -0.31 -6.73
N GLU A 461 -23.84 -0.05 -5.43
CA GLU A 461 -23.75 1.30 -4.89
C GLU A 461 -22.51 2.02 -5.42
N ARG A 462 -21.35 1.39 -5.29
CA ARG A 462 -20.08 1.93 -5.79
C ARG A 462 -20.10 2.10 -7.30
N TRP A 463 -20.64 1.12 -8.01
CA TRP A 463 -20.78 1.21 -9.47
C TRP A 463 -21.63 2.41 -9.89
N ARG A 464 -22.78 2.60 -9.26
CA ARG A 464 -23.70 3.72 -9.57
C ARG A 464 -23.03 5.08 -9.34
N ILE A 465 -22.32 5.26 -8.23
CA ILE A 465 -21.62 6.50 -7.91
C ILE A 465 -20.49 6.77 -8.91
N PHE A 466 -19.69 5.75 -9.20
CA PHE A 466 -18.62 5.82 -10.20
C PHE A 466 -19.17 6.17 -11.60
N ASP A 467 -20.20 5.48 -12.05
CA ASP A 467 -20.77 5.66 -13.37
C ASP A 467 -21.39 7.06 -13.54
N THR A 468 -22.05 7.57 -12.50
CA THR A 468 -22.56 8.95 -12.45
C THR A 468 -21.41 9.97 -12.60
N LYS A 469 -20.32 9.80 -11.84
CA LYS A 469 -19.14 10.66 -11.94
C LYS A 469 -18.50 10.61 -13.31
N ARG A 470 -18.31 9.41 -13.87
CA ARG A 470 -17.73 9.19 -15.21
C ARG A 470 -18.54 9.91 -16.27
N HIS A 471 -19.85 9.71 -16.30
CA HIS A 471 -20.76 10.38 -17.24
C HIS A 471 -20.73 11.91 -17.10
N ALA A 472 -20.69 12.43 -15.87
CA ALA A 472 -20.59 13.87 -15.63
C ALA A 472 -19.29 14.46 -16.20
N ILE A 473 -18.15 13.76 -16.04
CA ILE A 473 -16.84 14.18 -16.60
C ILE A 473 -16.88 14.18 -18.13
N GLU A 474 -17.42 13.13 -18.75
CA GLU A 474 -17.54 12.99 -20.21
C GLU A 474 -18.45 14.07 -20.80
N THR A 475 -19.64 14.26 -20.23
CA THR A 475 -20.61 15.25 -20.65
C THR A 475 -20.05 16.66 -20.57
N GLU A 476 -19.39 16.99 -19.45
CA GLU A 476 -18.81 18.32 -19.27
C GLU A 476 -17.61 18.56 -20.18
N SER A 477 -16.75 17.58 -20.34
CA SER A 477 -15.63 17.68 -21.28
C SER A 477 -16.13 17.92 -22.72
N GLN A 478 -17.24 17.30 -23.11
CA GLN A 478 -17.87 17.52 -24.40
C GLN A 478 -18.49 18.91 -24.49
N ARG A 479 -19.24 19.34 -23.46
CA ARG A 479 -19.82 20.71 -23.40
C ARG A 479 -18.72 21.78 -23.56
N LEU A 480 -17.60 21.65 -22.82
CA LEU A 480 -16.48 22.60 -22.95
C LEU A 480 -15.86 22.62 -24.35
N ARG A 481 -15.85 21.49 -25.05
CA ARG A 481 -15.33 21.37 -26.42
C ARG A 481 -16.27 22.07 -27.42
N ASP A 482 -17.57 21.99 -27.19
CA ASP A 482 -18.61 22.54 -28.08
C ASP A 482 -18.92 24.01 -27.81
N THR A 483 -18.54 24.55 -26.64
CA THR A 483 -18.78 25.95 -26.26
C THR A 483 -17.58 26.82 -26.69
N TRP A 484 -17.87 27.75 -27.61
CA TRP A 484 -16.89 28.66 -28.20
C TRP A 484 -17.01 30.07 -27.63
N VAL A 485 -15.89 30.71 -27.34
CA VAL A 485 -15.78 32.11 -26.93
C VAL A 485 -15.09 32.88 -28.04
N ARG A 486 -15.68 34.01 -28.40
CA ARG A 486 -15.17 34.90 -29.45
C ARG A 486 -14.57 36.18 -28.86
N PRO A 487 -13.52 36.73 -29.49
CA PRO A 487 -12.91 37.99 -29.04
C PRO A 487 -13.92 39.16 -28.96
N GLU A 488 -14.88 39.22 -29.91
CA GLU A 488 -15.86 40.30 -30.02
C GLU A 488 -16.89 40.26 -28.89
N THR A 489 -17.15 39.11 -28.30
CA THR A 489 -18.14 38.92 -27.24
C THR A 489 -17.57 38.99 -25.84
N LEU A 490 -16.24 39.07 -25.70
CA LEU A 490 -15.54 39.02 -24.42
C LEU A 490 -14.85 40.37 -24.14
N ASP A 491 -15.28 41.04 -23.08
CA ASP A 491 -14.62 42.24 -22.60
C ASP A 491 -13.13 41.96 -22.26
N SER A 492 -12.26 42.83 -22.72
CA SER A 492 -10.80 42.64 -22.57
C SER A 492 -10.33 42.61 -21.11
N THR A 493 -11.04 43.30 -20.20
CA THR A 493 -10.74 43.29 -18.77
C THR A 493 -11.13 41.95 -18.16
N VAL A 494 -12.29 41.39 -18.53
CA VAL A 494 -12.75 40.07 -18.10
C VAL A 494 -11.80 38.99 -18.66
N ALA A 495 -11.46 39.09 -19.95
CA ALA A 495 -10.50 38.16 -20.58
C ALA A 495 -9.17 38.14 -19.85
N THR A 496 -8.58 39.32 -19.59
CA THR A 496 -7.28 39.42 -18.89
C THR A 496 -7.36 38.85 -17.47
N ARG A 497 -8.46 39.11 -16.75
CA ARG A 497 -8.65 38.59 -15.38
C ARG A 497 -8.76 37.06 -15.34
N VAL A 498 -9.47 36.44 -16.29
CA VAL A 498 -9.79 34.99 -16.28
C VAL A 498 -8.74 34.19 -17.06
N LEU A 499 -8.28 34.71 -18.21
CA LEU A 499 -7.41 34.00 -19.14
C LEU A 499 -5.94 34.45 -19.06
N GLY A 500 -5.63 35.46 -18.24
CA GLY A 500 -4.31 36.05 -18.13
C GLY A 500 -3.94 37.00 -19.29
N GLN A 501 -4.73 37.02 -20.38
CA GLN A 501 -4.53 37.87 -21.56
C GLN A 501 -5.82 38.01 -22.36
N SER A 502 -5.88 39.01 -23.23
CA SER A 502 -6.98 39.17 -24.17
C SER A 502 -7.04 38.00 -25.17
N LEU A 503 -8.24 37.66 -25.63
CA LEU A 503 -8.46 36.62 -26.61
C LEU A 503 -8.18 37.17 -28.03
N SER A 504 -7.28 36.56 -28.78
CA SER A 504 -6.88 36.98 -30.14
C SER A 504 -7.65 36.27 -31.26
N ARG A 505 -8.22 35.12 -30.96
CA ARG A 505 -9.03 34.30 -31.90
C ARG A 505 -10.09 33.55 -31.13
N GLU A 506 -11.14 33.12 -31.81
CA GLU A 506 -12.11 32.23 -31.18
C GLU A 506 -11.48 30.94 -30.70
N SER A 507 -11.92 30.45 -29.56
CA SER A 507 -11.42 29.25 -28.91
C SER A 507 -12.51 28.57 -28.13
N ASN A 508 -12.52 27.24 -28.10
CA ASN A 508 -13.43 26.53 -27.23
C ASN A 508 -12.94 26.55 -25.77
N LEU A 509 -13.87 26.33 -24.84
CA LEU A 509 -13.53 26.38 -23.41
C LEU A 509 -12.51 25.32 -22.98
N LEU A 510 -12.51 24.14 -23.61
CA LEU A 510 -11.57 23.09 -23.29
C LEU A 510 -10.12 23.49 -23.65
N ASP A 511 -9.92 24.16 -24.81
CA ASP A 511 -8.61 24.66 -25.21
C ASP A 511 -8.13 25.82 -24.31
N LEU A 512 -9.06 26.66 -23.85
CA LEU A 512 -8.76 27.71 -22.87
C LEU A 512 -8.36 27.10 -21.52
N LEU A 513 -9.02 26.02 -21.07
CA LEU A 513 -8.73 25.33 -19.82
C LEU A 513 -7.35 24.64 -19.81
N ARG A 514 -6.78 24.34 -20.98
CA ARG A 514 -5.41 23.80 -21.12
C ARG A 514 -4.32 24.79 -20.71
N ARG A 515 -4.63 26.08 -20.61
CA ARG A 515 -3.66 27.10 -20.18
C ARG A 515 -3.34 26.92 -18.69
N PRO A 516 -2.06 27.05 -18.26
CA PRO A 516 -1.66 26.78 -16.88
C PRO A 516 -2.45 27.59 -15.83
N ASP A 517 -2.64 28.87 -16.08
CA ASP A 517 -3.23 29.82 -15.12
C ASP A 517 -4.76 29.87 -15.17
N VAL A 518 -5.40 29.18 -16.12
CA VAL A 518 -6.85 29.16 -16.28
C VAL A 518 -7.45 28.02 -15.45
N THR A 519 -8.40 28.34 -14.58
CA THR A 519 -9.11 27.35 -13.76
C THR A 519 -10.52 27.10 -14.32
N TYR A 520 -11.05 25.91 -14.05
CA TYR A 520 -12.43 25.59 -14.42
C TYR A 520 -13.42 26.60 -13.83
N ARG A 521 -13.32 26.89 -12.53
CA ARG A 521 -14.16 27.89 -11.86
C ARG A 521 -14.02 29.28 -12.48
N GLY A 522 -12.80 29.69 -12.86
CA GLY A 522 -12.56 30.94 -13.55
C GLY A 522 -13.28 31.01 -14.89
N LEU A 523 -13.22 29.96 -15.71
CA LEU A 523 -13.95 29.90 -17.00
C LEU A 523 -15.46 30.04 -16.84
N MET A 524 -16.05 29.46 -15.77
CA MET A 524 -17.47 29.54 -15.49
C MET A 524 -17.95 30.96 -15.10
N THR A 525 -17.04 31.93 -14.91
CA THR A 525 -17.36 33.35 -14.69
C THR A 525 -17.41 34.15 -15.98
N LEU A 526 -17.10 33.54 -17.13
CA LEU A 526 -17.17 34.25 -18.43
C LEU A 526 -18.63 34.52 -18.84
N PRO A 527 -18.93 35.67 -19.44
CA PRO A 527 -20.26 35.96 -19.93
C PRO A 527 -20.75 34.91 -20.95
N GLY A 528 -21.97 34.44 -20.76
CA GLY A 528 -22.56 33.40 -21.61
C GLY A 528 -22.04 31.98 -21.37
N VAL A 529 -21.28 31.76 -20.30
CA VAL A 529 -20.84 30.44 -19.88
C VAL A 529 -21.49 30.12 -18.54
N ASP A 530 -22.47 29.22 -18.56
CA ASP A 530 -23.12 28.76 -17.33
C ASP A 530 -22.45 27.51 -16.78
N SER A 531 -22.25 27.45 -15.46
CA SER A 531 -21.79 26.26 -14.80
C SER A 531 -22.92 25.24 -14.66
N VAL A 532 -22.73 24.04 -15.17
CA VAL A 532 -23.67 22.93 -15.06
C VAL A 532 -23.26 21.97 -13.92
N ILE A 533 -22.00 22.04 -13.46
CA ILE A 533 -21.45 21.12 -12.46
C ILE A 533 -21.43 21.78 -11.10
N SER A 534 -22.06 21.12 -10.13
CA SER A 534 -22.00 21.44 -8.70
C SER A 534 -20.94 20.60 -7.95
N ASP A 535 -20.48 19.49 -8.53
CA ASP A 535 -19.49 18.58 -7.92
C ASP A 535 -18.07 19.05 -8.23
N ASP A 536 -17.39 19.55 -7.20
CA ASP A 536 -16.01 20.00 -7.30
C ASP A 536 -15.02 18.90 -7.73
N LYS A 537 -15.29 17.63 -7.41
CA LYS A 537 -14.46 16.50 -7.82
C LYS A 537 -14.53 16.27 -9.34
N VAL A 538 -15.70 16.46 -9.92
CA VAL A 538 -15.89 16.40 -11.39
C VAL A 538 -15.18 17.57 -12.07
N ALA A 539 -15.37 18.79 -11.56
CA ALA A 539 -14.71 19.99 -12.08
C ALA A 539 -13.17 19.86 -12.04
N GLU A 540 -12.62 19.37 -10.93
CA GLU A 540 -11.19 19.11 -10.79
C GLU A 540 -10.67 18.08 -11.81
N GLN A 541 -11.43 16.98 -12.04
CA GLN A 541 -11.04 15.97 -13.01
C GLN A 541 -11.03 16.52 -14.44
N VAL A 542 -12.03 17.29 -14.83
CA VAL A 542 -12.09 17.94 -16.14
C VAL A 542 -10.90 18.89 -16.33
N GLU A 543 -10.58 19.69 -15.31
CA GLU A 543 -9.43 20.60 -15.35
C GLU A 543 -8.10 19.85 -15.48
N ILE A 544 -7.87 18.82 -14.65
CA ILE A 544 -6.62 18.02 -14.68
C ILE A 544 -6.49 17.32 -16.03
N GLN A 545 -7.54 16.68 -16.53
CA GLN A 545 -7.50 15.98 -17.82
C GLN A 545 -7.22 16.96 -18.97
N ALA A 546 -7.82 18.16 -18.98
CA ALA A 546 -7.54 19.17 -19.99
C ALA A 546 -6.06 19.60 -19.98
N LYS A 547 -5.54 20.00 -18.81
CA LYS A 547 -4.17 20.52 -18.65
C LYS A 547 -3.10 19.49 -18.96
N TYR A 548 -3.30 18.24 -18.59
CA TYR A 548 -2.30 17.17 -18.74
C TYR A 548 -2.51 16.30 -19.98
N SER A 549 -3.52 16.57 -20.82
CA SER A 549 -3.86 15.74 -21.99
C SER A 549 -2.67 15.42 -22.91
N GLY A 550 -1.86 16.42 -23.24
CA GLY A 550 -0.70 16.25 -24.11
C GLY A 550 0.45 15.42 -23.49
N TYR A 551 0.60 15.49 -22.17
CA TYR A 551 1.58 14.66 -21.45
C TYR A 551 1.10 13.22 -21.31
N ILE A 552 -0.18 13.04 -21.00
CA ILE A 552 -0.82 11.72 -20.89
C ILE A 552 -0.75 10.99 -22.24
N GLN A 553 -1.08 11.66 -23.35
CA GLN A 553 -0.99 11.06 -24.68
C GLN A 553 0.42 10.58 -25.00
N ARG A 554 1.45 11.38 -24.73
CA ARG A 554 2.84 10.99 -24.94
C ARG A 554 3.25 9.77 -24.09
N GLN A 555 2.80 9.69 -22.84
CA GLN A 555 3.05 8.52 -22.00
C GLN A 555 2.33 7.29 -22.52
N GLN A 556 1.09 7.41 -22.99
CA GLN A 556 0.35 6.31 -23.61
C GLN A 556 1.07 5.76 -24.87
N ASP A 557 1.57 6.65 -25.72
CA ASP A 557 2.32 6.27 -26.92
C ASP A 557 3.65 5.56 -26.55
N GLU A 558 4.30 5.99 -25.47
CA GLU A 558 5.50 5.33 -24.95
C GLU A 558 5.18 3.93 -24.41
N ILE A 559 4.14 3.82 -23.57
CA ILE A 559 3.65 2.55 -23.04
C ILE A 559 3.32 1.58 -24.19
N ALA A 560 2.59 2.03 -25.19
CA ALA A 560 2.22 1.20 -26.33
C ALA A 560 3.45 0.68 -27.11
N ARG A 561 4.52 1.48 -27.21
CA ARG A 561 5.79 1.06 -27.79
C ARG A 561 6.53 0.03 -26.94
N GLN A 562 6.58 0.24 -25.62
CA GLN A 562 7.27 -0.67 -24.70
C GLN A 562 6.54 -2.01 -24.56
N ARG A 563 5.21 -2.02 -24.53
CA ARG A 563 4.38 -3.23 -24.44
C ARG A 563 4.65 -4.26 -25.54
N ARG A 564 4.94 -3.83 -26.77
CA ARG A 564 5.18 -4.74 -27.91
C ARG A 564 6.27 -5.80 -27.65
N HIS A 565 7.20 -5.51 -26.76
CA HIS A 565 8.29 -6.42 -26.39
C HIS A 565 8.15 -6.94 -24.96
N ALA A 566 7.65 -6.10 -24.05
CA ALA A 566 7.52 -6.45 -22.64
C ALA A 566 6.53 -7.58 -22.39
N ASP A 567 5.41 -7.62 -23.12
CA ASP A 567 4.36 -8.63 -22.97
C ASP A 567 4.70 -9.98 -23.64
N SER A 568 5.91 -10.12 -24.25
CA SER A 568 6.35 -11.40 -24.78
C SER A 568 6.49 -12.43 -23.67
N VAL A 569 5.66 -13.49 -23.72
CA VAL A 569 5.63 -14.55 -22.70
C VAL A 569 6.90 -15.40 -22.80
N ILE A 570 7.47 -15.73 -21.66
CA ILE A 570 8.55 -16.70 -21.49
C ILE A 570 7.90 -18.00 -20.98
N PRO A 571 8.01 -19.13 -21.71
CA PRO A 571 7.47 -20.39 -21.24
C PRO A 571 8.06 -20.80 -19.88
N ALA A 572 7.26 -21.39 -19.00
CA ALA A 572 7.69 -21.78 -17.64
C ALA A 572 8.89 -22.74 -17.66
N GLU A 573 8.95 -23.64 -18.64
CA GLU A 573 10.03 -24.63 -18.83
C GLU A 573 11.14 -24.12 -19.77
N PHE A 574 11.26 -22.78 -19.96
CA PHE A 574 12.26 -22.24 -20.87
C PHE A 574 13.68 -22.44 -20.32
N ASP A 575 14.52 -23.11 -21.10
CA ASP A 575 15.93 -23.35 -20.76
C ASP A 575 16.79 -22.14 -21.18
N TYR A 576 17.22 -21.35 -20.20
CA TYR A 576 18.06 -20.18 -20.44
C TYR A 576 19.49 -20.53 -20.87
N HIS A 577 19.96 -21.79 -20.70
CA HIS A 577 21.28 -22.23 -21.12
C HIS A 577 21.42 -22.32 -22.65
N VAL A 578 20.31 -22.50 -23.38
CA VAL A 578 20.32 -22.52 -24.83
C VAL A 578 20.57 -21.16 -25.46
N VAL A 579 20.39 -20.06 -24.71
CA VAL A 579 20.55 -18.70 -25.21
C VAL A 579 22.03 -18.32 -25.20
N LYS A 580 22.67 -18.51 -26.36
CA LYS A 580 24.09 -18.17 -26.54
C LYS A 580 24.33 -16.68 -26.37
N GLY A 581 25.33 -16.32 -25.53
CA GLY A 581 25.71 -14.93 -25.26
C GLY A 581 25.15 -14.35 -23.96
N LEU A 582 24.30 -15.07 -23.22
CA LEU A 582 23.99 -14.71 -21.84
C LEU A 582 25.18 -15.05 -20.92
N SER A 583 25.52 -14.11 -20.03
CA SER A 583 26.52 -14.40 -18.97
C SER A 583 25.95 -15.40 -17.96
N ALA A 584 26.84 -16.14 -17.28
CA ALA A 584 26.46 -17.09 -16.24
C ALA A 584 25.62 -16.41 -15.13
N GLU A 585 25.98 -15.19 -14.73
CA GLU A 585 25.24 -14.40 -13.75
C GLU A 585 23.80 -14.09 -14.20
N VAL A 586 23.61 -13.70 -15.47
CA VAL A 586 22.27 -13.43 -16.02
C VAL A 586 21.45 -14.70 -16.10
N GLN A 587 22.05 -15.83 -16.53
CA GLN A 587 21.37 -17.12 -16.57
C GLN A 587 20.91 -17.55 -15.17
N GLU A 588 21.77 -17.45 -14.16
CA GLU A 588 21.45 -17.76 -12.77
C GLU A 588 20.28 -16.92 -12.25
N LYS A 589 20.31 -15.59 -12.52
CA LYS A 589 19.24 -14.67 -12.12
C LYS A 589 17.91 -15.00 -12.78
N LEU A 590 17.92 -15.29 -14.07
CA LEU A 590 16.71 -15.67 -14.81
C LEU A 590 16.14 -17.02 -14.33
N LEU A 591 17.01 -18.01 -14.06
CA LEU A 591 16.62 -19.30 -13.50
C LEU A 591 16.05 -19.17 -12.07
N ARG A 592 16.61 -18.26 -11.26
CA ARG A 592 16.15 -18.00 -9.89
C ARG A 592 14.81 -17.32 -9.86
N VAL A 593 14.62 -16.26 -10.67
CA VAL A 593 13.40 -15.43 -10.66
C VAL A 593 12.28 -16.08 -11.47
N ARG A 594 12.62 -16.81 -12.56
CA ARG A 594 11.68 -17.41 -13.52
C ARG A 594 10.60 -16.41 -13.97
N PRO A 595 11.00 -15.31 -14.63
CA PRO A 595 10.07 -14.31 -15.09
C PRO A 595 9.11 -14.88 -16.14
N GLU A 596 7.82 -14.49 -16.05
CA GLU A 596 6.79 -14.95 -16.99
C GLU A 596 6.80 -14.16 -18.31
N THR A 597 7.38 -12.93 -18.28
CA THR A 597 7.46 -12.06 -19.45
C THR A 597 8.85 -11.46 -19.64
N VAL A 598 9.15 -11.05 -20.87
CA VAL A 598 10.39 -10.34 -21.18
C VAL A 598 10.47 -9.00 -20.42
N GLY A 599 9.34 -8.34 -20.19
CA GLY A 599 9.27 -7.13 -19.37
C GLY A 599 9.70 -7.36 -17.93
N GLN A 600 9.26 -8.46 -17.30
CA GLN A 600 9.74 -8.85 -15.97
C GLN A 600 11.24 -9.15 -15.99
N ALA A 601 11.70 -9.93 -16.98
CA ALA A 601 13.12 -10.25 -17.15
C ALA A 601 14.00 -8.98 -17.23
N SER A 602 13.52 -7.95 -17.93
CA SER A 602 14.27 -6.69 -18.11
C SER A 602 14.44 -5.86 -16.83
N ARG A 603 13.58 -6.08 -15.82
CA ARG A 603 13.61 -5.36 -14.53
C ARG A 603 14.42 -6.09 -13.45
N ILE A 604 14.83 -7.33 -13.71
CA ILE A 604 15.69 -8.07 -12.77
C ILE A 604 17.04 -7.36 -12.65
N PRO A 605 17.50 -6.99 -11.43
CA PRO A 605 18.77 -6.31 -11.24
C PRO A 605 19.95 -7.07 -11.84
N GLY A 606 20.68 -6.41 -12.75
CA GLY A 606 21.83 -6.99 -13.44
C GLY A 606 21.52 -7.70 -14.76
N VAL A 607 20.25 -7.80 -15.18
CA VAL A 607 19.90 -8.20 -16.55
C VAL A 607 20.04 -6.99 -17.47
N THR A 608 20.91 -7.10 -18.48
CA THR A 608 21.24 -5.99 -19.38
C THR A 608 20.29 -5.91 -20.58
N PRO A 609 20.13 -4.74 -21.22
CA PRO A 609 19.35 -4.64 -22.49
C PRO A 609 19.84 -5.57 -23.59
N ALA A 610 21.15 -5.84 -23.63
CA ALA A 610 21.74 -6.81 -24.57
C ALA A 610 21.24 -8.24 -24.30
N ALA A 611 21.18 -8.65 -23.04
CA ALA A 611 20.64 -9.95 -22.64
C ALA A 611 19.15 -10.09 -23.03
N ILE A 612 18.36 -9.03 -22.85
CA ILE A 612 16.95 -8.99 -23.26
C ILE A 612 16.80 -9.12 -24.78
N SER A 613 17.66 -8.45 -25.54
CA SER A 613 17.65 -8.56 -27.01
C SER A 613 17.93 -10.00 -27.47
N LEU A 614 18.91 -10.67 -26.85
CA LEU A 614 19.21 -12.07 -27.12
C LEU A 614 18.02 -12.97 -26.79
N LEU A 615 17.42 -12.80 -25.62
CA LEU A 615 16.25 -13.56 -25.19
C LEU A 615 15.09 -13.42 -26.16
N LEU A 616 14.78 -12.19 -26.61
CA LEU A 616 13.74 -11.93 -27.62
C LEU A 616 14.00 -12.64 -28.95
N VAL A 617 15.26 -12.66 -29.43
CA VAL A 617 15.63 -13.38 -30.68
C VAL A 617 15.37 -14.87 -30.52
N TYR A 618 15.75 -15.47 -29.40
CA TYR A 618 15.54 -16.89 -29.15
C TYR A 618 14.06 -17.26 -29.00
N LEU A 619 13.28 -16.46 -28.29
CA LEU A 619 11.83 -16.66 -28.14
C LEU A 619 11.12 -16.59 -29.50
N LYS A 620 11.47 -15.64 -30.38
CA LYS A 620 10.91 -15.55 -31.74
C LYS A 620 11.28 -16.75 -32.57
N LYS A 621 12.54 -17.21 -32.48
CA LYS A 621 13.01 -18.37 -33.24
C LYS A 621 12.30 -19.68 -32.84
N ASN A 622 12.06 -19.87 -31.56
CA ASN A 622 11.33 -21.02 -31.04
C ASN A 622 9.85 -21.01 -31.46
N LYS A 623 9.17 -19.85 -31.41
CA LYS A 623 7.80 -19.73 -31.95
C LYS A 623 7.70 -20.14 -33.42
N CYS A 624 8.60 -19.64 -34.27
CA CYS A 624 8.64 -20.04 -35.69
C CYS A 624 8.88 -21.54 -35.88
N HIS A 625 9.70 -22.18 -35.04
CA HIS A 625 9.94 -23.62 -35.11
C HIS A 625 8.74 -24.47 -34.66
N GLU A 626 7.99 -24.02 -33.66
CA GLU A 626 6.77 -24.70 -33.20
C GLU A 626 5.62 -24.54 -34.22
N GLU A 627 5.48 -23.39 -34.85
CA GLU A 627 4.50 -23.16 -35.90
C GLU A 627 4.81 -24.01 -37.16
N GLN A 628 6.10 -24.15 -37.51
CA GLN A 628 6.54 -25.03 -38.62
C GLN A 628 6.37 -26.54 -38.31
N LYS A 629 6.35 -26.94 -37.04
CA LYS A 629 6.08 -28.34 -36.65
C LYS A 629 4.59 -28.67 -36.55
N ARG A 630 3.73 -27.65 -36.47
CA ARG A 630 2.26 -27.80 -36.41
C ARG A 630 1.59 -27.63 -37.79
N ALA A 631 2.29 -27.08 -38.77
CA ALA A 631 1.90 -27.02 -40.18
C ALA A 631 2.46 -28.23 -40.94
#